data_202aac8480d3b6884db041ab829c3c5e
#
_entry.id   202aac8480d3b6884db041ab829c3c5e
#
_cell.length_a   1.000
_cell.length_b   1.000
_cell.length_c   1.000
_cell.angle_alpha   90.00
_cell.angle_beta   90.00
_cell.angle_gamma   90.00
#
_symmetry.space_group_name_H-M   'P 1'
#
loop_
_entity.id
_entity.type
_entity.pdbx_description
1 polymer ?
#
loop_
_entity_poly.entity_id
_entity_poly.type
_entity_poly.pdbx_seq_one_letter_code
_entity_poly.pdbx_strand_id
1 'polypeptide(L)'
;ATITTLDDKIPQYIRKICKRDPFSGHTVTGGIVTVKDSSWLLSWTLNRQQQFRDQPKNQLCVWVYGLFSDKPGNYVKKAMRDCTGKELCMEWLYHIGVPEDQIEELAEHSANTIPVMMPYIDAFFMPRAMGDRPDIVPEGAVNFAFLGQFAETGRDTIFTTEYSMRTGMEAVYTLLDLSLIHISEPTRQAEI
;
A
#
# COMPACT_ATOMS: atom_id res chain seq x y z
N ALA A 1 3.24 4.90 -2.97
CA ALA A 1 3.57 6.25 -2.49
C ALA A 1 2.52 6.76 -1.53
N THR A 2 2.93 7.62 -0.61
CA THR A 2 2.04 8.39 0.25
C THR A 2 2.16 9.85 -0.10
N ILE A 3 1.04 10.50 -0.40
CA ILE A 3 0.97 11.92 -0.73
C ILE A 3 0.29 12.64 0.43
N THR A 4 0.98 13.62 1.03
CA THR A 4 0.42 14.50 2.06
C THR A 4 0.19 15.87 1.44
N THR A 5 -1.04 16.37 1.54
CA THR A 5 -1.36 17.74 1.07
C THR A 5 -0.88 18.77 2.08
N LEU A 6 -0.43 19.92 1.59
CA LEU A 6 0.07 21.03 2.41
C LEU A 6 -0.91 22.21 2.48
N ASP A 7 -1.91 22.23 1.59
CA ASP A 7 -2.92 23.31 1.50
C ASP A 7 -4.25 22.80 0.93
N ASP A 8 -5.21 23.72 0.70
CA ASP A 8 -6.56 23.41 0.21
C ASP A 8 -6.67 23.24 -1.31
N LYS A 9 -5.62 23.43 -2.08
CA LYS A 9 -5.69 23.43 -3.55
C LYS A 9 -5.98 22.02 -4.07
N ILE A 10 -5.22 21.01 -3.64
CA ILE A 10 -5.42 19.62 -4.05
C ILE A 10 -6.78 19.05 -3.56
N PRO A 11 -7.22 19.28 -2.32
CA PRO A 11 -8.53 18.82 -1.85
C PRO A 11 -9.72 19.23 -2.71
N GLN A 12 -9.65 20.36 -3.43
CA GLN A 12 -10.73 20.78 -4.32
C GLN A 12 -10.97 19.80 -5.47
N TYR A 13 -9.90 19.24 -6.04
CA TYR A 13 -10.00 18.25 -7.12
C TYR A 13 -10.55 16.93 -6.59
N ILE A 14 -10.15 16.53 -5.40
CA ILE A 14 -10.69 15.34 -4.72
C ILE A 14 -12.21 15.50 -4.50
N ARG A 15 -12.67 16.67 -4.02
CA ARG A 15 -14.10 16.95 -3.86
C ARG A 15 -14.89 16.84 -5.18
N LYS A 16 -14.29 17.29 -6.30
CA LYS A 16 -14.93 17.18 -7.62
C LYS A 16 -15.15 15.73 -8.05
N ILE A 17 -14.20 14.83 -7.76
CA ILE A 17 -14.29 13.43 -8.13
C ILE A 17 -15.16 12.64 -7.15
N CYS A 18 -14.87 12.71 -5.87
CA CYS A 18 -15.52 11.91 -4.84
C CYS A 18 -16.90 12.41 -4.46
N LYS A 19 -17.26 13.66 -4.80
CA LYS A 19 -18.49 14.34 -4.37
C LYS A 19 -18.67 14.35 -2.85
N ARG A 20 -17.57 14.30 -2.12
CA ARG A 20 -17.51 14.31 -0.65
C ARG A 20 -16.46 15.28 -0.19
N ASP A 21 -16.66 15.88 0.98
CA ASP A 21 -15.64 16.73 1.59
C ASP A 21 -14.58 15.85 2.28
N PRO A 22 -13.31 15.95 1.89
CA PRO A 22 -12.23 15.19 2.50
C PRO A 22 -12.05 15.42 4.00
N PHE A 23 -12.49 16.58 4.51
CA PHE A 23 -12.35 16.96 5.92
C PHE A 23 -13.60 16.67 6.77
N SER A 24 -14.61 16.02 6.20
CA SER A 24 -15.88 15.72 6.89
C SER A 24 -15.76 14.70 8.03
N GLY A 25 -14.62 14.05 8.19
CA GLY A 25 -14.44 12.95 9.16
C GLY A 25 -15.07 11.62 8.73
N HIS A 26 -15.51 11.52 7.48
CA HIS A 26 -16.02 10.29 6.86
C HIS A 26 -15.06 9.75 5.81
N THR A 27 -15.24 8.49 5.39
CA THR A 27 -14.48 7.90 4.29
C THR A 27 -14.77 8.65 2.98
N VAL A 28 -13.72 9.10 2.30
CA VAL A 28 -13.83 9.96 1.12
C VAL A 28 -14.03 9.15 -0.16
N THR A 29 -13.15 8.20 -0.43
CA THR A 29 -13.22 7.39 -1.66
C THR A 29 -14.22 6.23 -1.55
N GLY A 30 -14.56 5.79 -0.36
CA GLY A 30 -15.45 4.64 -0.15
C GLY A 30 -14.81 3.29 -0.49
N GLY A 31 -13.53 3.30 -0.85
CA GLY A 31 -12.72 2.15 -1.28
C GLY A 31 -11.54 2.62 -2.12
N ILE A 32 -11.02 1.73 -2.95
CA ILE A 32 -9.93 2.04 -3.88
C ILE A 32 -10.52 2.62 -5.16
N VAL A 33 -9.96 3.73 -5.62
CA VAL A 33 -10.25 4.33 -6.92
C VAL A 33 -9.16 3.91 -7.89
N THR A 34 -9.48 3.09 -8.87
CA THR A 34 -8.56 2.70 -9.92
C THR A 34 -8.78 3.55 -11.15
N VAL A 35 -7.72 4.12 -11.68
CA VAL A 35 -7.74 4.94 -12.88
C VAL A 35 -7.62 4.05 -14.12
N LYS A 36 -8.72 3.86 -14.83
CA LYS A 36 -8.81 2.95 -15.97
C LYS A 36 -7.81 3.27 -17.07
N ASP A 37 -7.61 4.55 -17.35
CA ASP A 37 -6.78 5.01 -18.47
C ASP A 37 -5.31 5.25 -18.07
N SER A 38 -4.94 4.94 -16.82
CA SER A 38 -3.55 5.03 -16.37
C SER A 38 -2.70 3.89 -16.93
N SER A 39 -1.61 4.24 -17.61
CA SER A 39 -0.63 3.27 -18.09
C SER A 39 0.08 2.53 -16.95
N TRP A 40 0.12 3.10 -15.75
CA TRP A 40 0.62 2.44 -14.54
C TRP A 40 -0.45 1.58 -13.84
N LEU A 41 -1.70 1.57 -14.34
CA LEU A 41 -2.87 1.08 -13.62
C LEU A 41 -2.90 1.68 -12.21
N LEU A 42 -2.80 3.01 -12.16
CA LEU A 42 -2.71 3.78 -10.93
C LEU A 42 -4.01 3.67 -10.13
N SER A 43 -3.85 3.39 -8.87
CA SER A 43 -4.95 3.34 -7.91
C SER A 43 -4.65 4.22 -6.70
N TRP A 44 -5.68 4.79 -6.11
CA TRP A 44 -5.52 5.61 -4.92
C TRP A 44 -6.70 5.46 -3.96
N THR A 45 -6.47 5.79 -2.72
CA THR A 45 -7.50 5.77 -1.69
C THR A 45 -7.30 6.91 -0.70
N LEU A 46 -8.41 7.44 -0.22
CA LEU A 46 -8.45 8.42 0.84
C LEU A 46 -9.46 7.95 1.89
N ASN A 47 -8.94 7.41 2.95
CA ASN A 47 -9.71 6.97 4.09
C ASN A 47 -10.24 8.17 4.90
N ARG A 48 -10.91 7.88 6.01
CA ARG A 48 -11.31 8.89 6.97
C ARG A 48 -10.11 9.73 7.42
N GLN A 49 -10.23 11.04 7.36
CA GLN A 49 -9.24 12.00 7.87
C GLN A 49 -9.76 12.62 9.17
N GLN A 50 -8.95 12.85 10.13
CA GLN A 50 -7.51 12.53 10.25
C GLN A 50 -7.29 11.01 10.38
N GLN A 51 -6.31 10.50 9.67
CA GLN A 51 -5.96 9.08 9.72
C GLN A 51 -5.03 8.77 10.89
N PHE A 52 -4.15 9.70 11.24
CA PHE A 52 -3.18 9.55 12.30
C PHE A 52 -3.44 10.57 13.42
N ARG A 53 -3.11 10.19 14.65
CA ARG A 53 -3.36 10.99 15.85
C ARG A 53 -2.77 12.41 15.77
N ASP A 54 -1.55 12.51 15.26
CA ASP A 54 -0.80 13.76 15.21
C ASP A 54 -0.87 14.44 13.83
N GLN A 55 -1.73 13.95 12.95
CA GLN A 55 -1.95 14.56 11.64
C GLN A 55 -2.67 15.90 11.80
N PRO A 56 -2.13 16.99 11.22
CA PRO A 56 -2.82 18.28 11.22
C PRO A 56 -4.22 18.20 10.58
N LYS A 57 -5.17 18.94 11.12
CA LYS A 57 -6.58 18.90 10.68
C LYS A 57 -6.81 19.33 9.22
N ASN A 58 -5.92 20.17 8.69
CA ASN A 58 -5.96 20.67 7.32
C ASN A 58 -5.12 19.85 6.33
N GLN A 59 -4.55 18.74 6.76
CA GLN A 59 -3.79 17.84 5.90
C GLN A 59 -4.58 16.60 5.54
N LEU A 60 -4.40 16.13 4.31
CA LEU A 60 -4.88 14.83 3.86
C LEU A 60 -3.69 13.92 3.60
N CYS A 61 -3.87 12.65 3.88
CA CYS A 61 -2.91 11.60 3.61
C CYS A 61 -3.53 10.64 2.59
N VAL A 62 -3.05 10.70 1.36
CA VAL A 62 -3.54 9.92 0.22
C VAL A 62 -2.59 8.77 -0.05
N TRP A 63 -3.13 7.57 -0.18
CA TRP A 63 -2.39 6.41 -0.65
C TRP A 63 -2.52 6.27 -2.16
N VAL A 64 -1.36 6.15 -2.84
CA VAL A 64 -1.28 5.98 -4.29
C VAL A 64 -0.36 4.82 -4.61
N TYR A 65 -0.78 3.92 -5.50
CA TYR A 65 0.07 2.86 -6.01
C TYR A 65 -0.24 2.54 -7.48
N GLY A 66 0.70 1.91 -8.15
CA GLY A 66 0.54 1.42 -9.51
C GLY A 66 1.07 0.01 -9.62
N LEU A 67 0.47 -0.78 -10.51
CA LEU A 67 0.87 -2.18 -10.73
C LEU A 67 1.90 -2.33 -11.86
N PHE A 68 1.84 -1.47 -12.90
CA PHE A 68 2.75 -1.54 -14.03
C PHE A 68 3.90 -0.54 -13.87
N SER A 69 4.76 -0.83 -12.90
CA SER A 69 5.83 0.07 -12.48
C SER A 69 6.96 0.27 -13.50
N ASP A 70 7.03 -0.58 -14.52
CA ASP A 70 8.00 -0.56 -15.61
C ASP A 70 7.56 0.25 -16.83
N LYS A 71 6.28 0.66 -16.89
CA LYS A 71 5.73 1.42 -18.01
C LYS A 71 5.89 2.94 -17.80
N PRO A 72 6.07 3.72 -18.89
CA PRO A 72 6.01 5.17 -18.80
C PRO A 72 4.61 5.65 -18.42
N GLY A 73 4.53 6.70 -17.61
CA GLY A 73 3.26 7.33 -17.24
C GLY A 73 2.57 8.05 -18.38
N ASN A 74 1.33 8.45 -18.17
CA ASN A 74 0.55 9.20 -19.14
C ASN A 74 1.02 10.66 -19.24
N TYR A 75 1.32 11.28 -18.12
CA TYR A 75 1.85 12.63 -18.00
C TYR A 75 3.38 12.61 -17.86
N VAL A 76 3.87 11.91 -16.84
CA VAL A 76 5.30 11.70 -16.62
C VAL A 76 5.78 10.58 -17.53
N LYS A 77 6.48 10.92 -18.62
CA LYS A 77 6.95 9.95 -19.63
C LYS A 77 8.14 9.11 -19.17
N LYS A 78 8.06 8.57 -17.94
CA LYS A 78 9.10 7.84 -17.24
C LYS A 78 8.48 6.62 -16.55
N ALA A 79 9.23 5.54 -16.39
CA ALA A 79 8.74 4.36 -15.68
C ALA A 79 8.47 4.71 -14.20
N MET A 80 7.37 4.23 -13.64
CA MET A 80 6.95 4.58 -12.29
C MET A 80 8.04 4.30 -11.24
N ARG A 81 8.75 3.18 -11.39
CA ARG A 81 9.84 2.77 -10.49
C ARG A 81 11.02 3.72 -10.46
N ASP A 82 11.20 4.50 -11.52
CA ASP A 82 12.31 5.45 -11.68
C ASP A 82 11.90 6.89 -11.32
N CYS A 83 10.63 7.10 -10.94
CA CYS A 83 10.08 8.41 -10.62
C CYS A 83 10.46 8.85 -9.20
N THR A 84 10.69 10.14 -9.07
CA THR A 84 10.75 10.83 -7.76
C THR A 84 9.35 10.93 -7.15
N GLY A 85 9.28 11.28 -5.85
CA GLY A 85 7.98 11.54 -5.22
C GLY A 85 7.19 12.66 -5.90
N LYS A 86 7.87 13.75 -6.32
CA LYS A 86 7.25 14.84 -7.09
C LYS A 86 6.63 14.31 -8.39
N GLU A 87 7.37 13.52 -9.16
CA GLU A 87 6.89 12.96 -10.43
C GLU A 87 5.69 12.01 -10.23
N LEU A 88 5.69 11.20 -9.17
CA LEU A 88 4.53 10.38 -8.80
C LEU A 88 3.31 11.24 -8.46
N CYS A 89 3.51 12.33 -7.75
CA CYS A 89 2.45 13.28 -7.45
C CYS A 89 1.91 13.93 -8.72
N MET A 90 2.78 14.36 -9.64
CA MET A 90 2.38 14.97 -10.91
C MET A 90 1.49 14.03 -11.74
N GLU A 91 1.85 12.77 -11.86
CA GLU A 91 1.03 11.76 -12.55
C GLU A 91 -0.33 11.57 -11.88
N TRP A 92 -0.37 11.49 -10.55
CA TRP A 92 -1.63 11.39 -9.82
C TRP A 92 -2.50 12.64 -9.99
N LEU A 93 -1.91 13.84 -9.91
CA LEU A 93 -2.62 15.11 -10.13
C LEU A 93 -3.24 15.19 -11.53
N TYR A 94 -2.51 14.74 -12.55
CA TYR A 94 -3.02 14.63 -13.91
C TYR A 94 -4.29 13.77 -13.93
N HIS A 95 -4.26 12.61 -13.31
CA HIS A 95 -5.39 11.68 -13.31
C HIS A 95 -6.57 12.11 -12.44
N ILE A 96 -6.38 13.00 -11.48
CA ILE A 96 -7.50 13.61 -10.74
C ILE A 96 -8.04 14.89 -11.42
N GLY A 97 -7.56 15.21 -12.62
CA GLY A 97 -8.09 16.28 -13.46
C GLY A 97 -7.61 17.68 -13.10
N VAL A 98 -6.39 17.79 -12.56
CA VAL A 98 -5.70 19.07 -12.42
C VAL A 98 -5.26 19.55 -13.81
N PRO A 99 -5.48 20.84 -14.15
CA PRO A 99 -4.95 21.41 -15.40
C PRO A 99 -3.42 21.26 -15.49
N GLU A 100 -2.93 20.90 -16.68
CA GLU A 100 -1.51 20.57 -16.87
C GLU A 100 -0.56 21.71 -16.49
N ASP A 101 -0.98 22.96 -16.70
CA ASP A 101 -0.24 24.16 -16.33
C ASP A 101 -0.11 24.40 -14.80
N GLN A 102 -0.88 23.68 -13.99
CA GLN A 102 -0.86 23.77 -12.52
C GLN A 102 -0.21 22.55 -11.85
N ILE A 103 -0.01 21.45 -12.57
CA ILE A 103 0.43 20.19 -12.00
C ILE A 103 1.79 20.34 -11.31
N GLU A 104 2.76 20.93 -11.97
CA GLU A 104 4.11 21.03 -11.44
C GLU A 104 4.16 21.89 -10.18
N GLU A 105 3.49 23.06 -10.21
CA GLU A 105 3.40 23.96 -9.04
C GLU A 105 2.75 23.27 -7.85
N LEU A 106 1.64 22.57 -8.06
CA LEU A 106 0.93 21.86 -6.98
C LEU A 106 1.74 20.69 -6.42
N ALA A 107 2.44 19.96 -7.27
CA ALA A 107 3.29 18.85 -6.82
C ALA A 107 4.50 19.35 -6.01
N GLU A 108 5.03 20.53 -6.33
CA GLU A 108 6.19 21.11 -5.63
C GLU A 108 5.80 21.80 -4.32
N HIS A 109 4.71 22.60 -4.33
CA HIS A 109 4.41 23.52 -3.22
C HIS A 109 3.20 23.11 -2.39
N SER A 110 2.29 22.28 -2.91
CA SER A 110 1.05 21.91 -2.25
C SER A 110 0.99 20.44 -1.82
N ALA A 111 2.06 19.68 -2.06
CA ALA A 111 2.14 18.27 -1.67
C ALA A 111 3.55 17.88 -1.21
N ASN A 112 3.60 16.90 -0.32
CA ASN A 112 4.81 16.16 -0.02
C ASN A 112 4.55 14.68 -0.33
N THR A 113 5.39 14.08 -1.17
CA THR A 113 5.19 12.70 -1.64
C THR A 113 6.39 11.84 -1.31
N ILE A 114 6.13 10.79 -0.54
CA ILE A 114 7.14 9.80 -0.17
C ILE A 114 6.94 8.55 -1.04
N PRO A 115 7.86 8.27 -1.99
CA PRO A 115 7.82 7.07 -2.79
C PRO A 115 8.26 5.86 -1.97
N VAL A 116 7.64 4.71 -2.22
CA VAL A 116 8.07 3.42 -1.68
C VAL A 116 7.98 2.40 -2.80
N MET A 117 9.10 1.76 -3.11
CA MET A 117 9.13 0.63 -4.03
C MET A 117 8.94 -0.65 -3.23
N MET A 118 7.86 -1.36 -3.50
CA MET A 118 7.63 -2.68 -2.92
C MET A 118 8.39 -3.73 -3.74
N PRO A 119 9.00 -4.73 -3.10
CA PRO A 119 9.62 -5.84 -3.81
C PRO A 119 8.61 -6.61 -4.66
N TYR A 120 9.03 -7.17 -5.78
CA TYR A 120 8.16 -7.95 -6.67
C TYR A 120 7.42 -9.10 -5.98
N ILE A 121 8.09 -9.77 -5.09
CA ILE A 121 7.51 -10.89 -4.33
C ILE A 121 6.34 -10.46 -3.44
N ASP A 122 6.26 -9.18 -3.10
CA ASP A 122 5.20 -8.59 -2.31
C ASP A 122 4.02 -8.09 -3.16
N ALA A 123 4.14 -8.15 -4.46
CA ALA A 123 3.05 -7.83 -5.37
C ALA A 123 2.02 -8.97 -5.35
N PHE A 124 1.00 -8.81 -4.53
CA PHE A 124 0.02 -9.86 -4.27
C PHE A 124 -0.86 -10.25 -5.45
N PHE A 125 -0.79 -9.55 -6.54
CA PHE A 125 -1.45 -9.91 -7.79
C PHE A 125 -0.51 -10.67 -8.76
N MET A 126 0.75 -10.86 -8.38
CA MET A 126 1.68 -11.63 -9.20
C MET A 126 1.49 -13.12 -8.95
N PRO A 127 1.49 -13.96 -10.01
CA PRO A 127 1.50 -15.40 -9.86
C PRO A 127 2.72 -15.85 -9.06
N ARG A 128 2.54 -16.83 -8.19
CA ARG A 128 3.64 -17.47 -7.48
C ARG A 128 3.36 -18.97 -7.31
N ALA A 129 4.41 -19.75 -7.16
CA ALA A 129 4.36 -21.16 -6.81
C ALA A 129 4.82 -21.36 -5.35
N MET A 130 4.54 -22.51 -4.82
CA MET A 130 5.12 -22.95 -3.53
C MET A 130 6.65 -22.97 -3.65
N GLY A 131 7.33 -22.42 -2.66
CA GLY A 131 8.79 -22.32 -2.62
C GLY A 131 9.38 -21.10 -3.31
N ASP A 132 8.57 -20.20 -3.86
CA ASP A 132 9.04 -18.91 -4.42
C ASP A 132 9.52 -17.94 -3.33
N ARG A 133 9.14 -18.21 -2.08
CA ARG A 133 9.54 -17.43 -0.90
C ARG A 133 10.43 -18.26 0.01
N PRO A 134 11.29 -17.65 0.80
CA PRO A 134 12.06 -18.35 1.80
C PRO A 134 11.13 -18.91 2.89
N ASP A 135 11.47 -20.09 3.40
CA ASP A 135 10.80 -20.63 4.58
C ASP A 135 10.90 -19.66 5.75
N ILE A 136 9.94 -19.69 6.67
CA ILE A 136 9.95 -18.86 7.88
C ILE A 136 11.25 -19.08 8.65
N VAL A 137 11.62 -20.32 8.89
CA VAL A 137 12.92 -20.68 9.44
C VAL A 137 13.63 -21.57 8.43
N PRO A 138 14.54 -21.04 7.59
CA PRO A 138 15.24 -21.82 6.60
C PRO A 138 16.08 -22.94 7.23
N GLU A 139 16.32 -24.00 6.47
CA GLU A 139 17.18 -25.09 6.91
C GLU A 139 18.59 -24.55 7.32
N GLY A 140 19.01 -24.92 8.52
CA GLY A 140 20.27 -24.42 9.10
C GLY A 140 20.19 -23.06 9.81
N ALA A 141 19.05 -22.39 9.81
CA ALA A 141 18.86 -21.18 10.62
C ALA A 141 18.78 -21.56 12.10
N VAL A 142 19.57 -20.84 12.94
CA VAL A 142 19.64 -21.12 14.38
C VAL A 142 18.85 -20.09 15.21
N ASN A 143 18.94 -18.83 14.85
CA ASN A 143 18.42 -17.73 15.67
C ASN A 143 17.84 -16.57 14.86
N PHE A 144 17.40 -16.82 13.64
CA PHE A 144 16.67 -15.85 12.83
C PHE A 144 15.52 -16.49 12.07
N ALA A 145 14.55 -15.68 11.67
CA ALA A 145 13.43 -16.08 10.85
C ALA A 145 13.04 -14.98 9.87
N PHE A 146 12.46 -15.37 8.75
CA PHE A 146 11.76 -14.45 7.83
C PHE A 146 10.29 -14.33 8.22
N LEU A 147 9.78 -13.11 8.25
CA LEU A 147 8.41 -12.83 8.69
C LEU A 147 7.64 -12.03 7.63
N GLY A 148 6.32 -12.09 7.72
CA GLY A 148 5.43 -11.32 6.88
C GLY A 148 5.23 -11.94 5.51
N GLN A 149 4.86 -11.10 4.55
CA GLN A 149 4.49 -11.55 3.21
C GLN A 149 5.65 -12.15 2.41
N PHE A 150 6.87 -11.97 2.88
CA PHE A 150 8.09 -12.48 2.24
C PHE A 150 8.45 -13.90 2.67
N ALA A 151 7.79 -14.44 3.67
CA ALA A 151 8.04 -15.79 4.15
C ALA A 151 6.99 -16.78 3.61
N GLU A 152 7.39 -18.02 3.40
CA GLU A 152 6.49 -19.10 2.99
C GLU A 152 5.85 -19.75 4.21
N THR A 153 4.54 -19.97 4.14
CA THR A 153 3.83 -20.86 5.06
C THR A 153 2.94 -21.79 4.27
N GLY A 154 2.96 -23.07 4.62
CA GLY A 154 2.17 -24.11 3.92
C GLY A 154 0.66 -24.02 4.17
N ARG A 155 0.19 -23.11 4.99
CA ARG A 155 -1.20 -23.05 5.45
C ARG A 155 -2.03 -21.93 4.87
N ASP A 156 -1.38 -20.95 4.27
CA ASP A 156 -2.05 -19.75 3.78
C ASP A 156 -1.31 -19.17 2.58
N THR A 157 -2.04 -18.53 1.69
CA THR A 157 -1.49 -17.88 0.50
C THR A 157 -1.82 -16.40 0.40
N ILE A 158 -2.63 -15.89 1.32
CA ILE A 158 -3.16 -14.52 1.25
C ILE A 158 -2.26 -13.56 2.05
N PHE A 159 -1.85 -12.49 1.43
CA PHE A 159 -0.99 -11.41 1.96
C PHE A 159 -1.71 -10.50 2.97
N THR A 160 -2.35 -11.01 3.95
CA THR A 160 -3.09 -10.24 4.97
C THR A 160 -2.24 -9.93 6.20
N THR A 161 -2.73 -9.04 7.06
CA THR A 161 -2.15 -8.83 8.40
C THR A 161 -2.13 -10.15 9.18
N GLU A 162 -3.17 -10.98 9.02
CA GLU A 162 -3.23 -12.30 9.61
C GLU A 162 -2.10 -13.22 9.13
N TYR A 163 -1.80 -13.21 7.83
CA TYR A 163 -0.65 -13.93 7.29
C TYR A 163 0.66 -13.51 7.97
N SER A 164 0.87 -12.21 8.11
CA SER A 164 2.07 -11.66 8.77
C SER A 164 2.13 -12.06 10.26
N MET A 165 1.00 -12.06 10.95
CA MET A 165 0.90 -12.55 12.33
C MET A 165 1.21 -14.04 12.43
N ARG A 166 0.66 -14.85 11.53
CA ARG A 166 0.87 -16.28 11.46
C ARG A 166 2.34 -16.63 11.28
N THR A 167 3.02 -15.99 10.33
CA THR A 167 4.46 -16.21 10.11
C THR A 167 5.28 -15.87 11.36
N GLY A 168 4.90 -14.81 12.09
CA GLY A 168 5.52 -14.46 13.38
C GLY A 168 5.31 -15.54 14.45
N MET A 169 4.10 -16.08 14.56
CA MET A 169 3.80 -17.17 15.50
C MET A 169 4.58 -18.44 15.13
N GLU A 170 4.55 -18.84 13.86
CA GLU A 170 5.28 -20.02 13.37
C GLU A 170 6.79 -19.88 13.61
N ALA A 171 7.37 -18.68 13.43
CA ALA A 171 8.76 -18.42 13.73
C ALA A 171 9.09 -18.69 15.20
N VAL A 172 8.28 -18.16 16.13
CA VAL A 172 8.47 -18.35 17.57
C VAL A 172 8.38 -19.82 17.95
N TYR A 173 7.35 -20.51 17.45
CA TYR A 173 7.17 -21.93 17.76
C TYR A 173 8.31 -22.79 17.22
N THR A 174 8.75 -22.52 16.00
CA THR A 174 9.86 -23.27 15.36
C THR A 174 11.19 -23.01 16.07
N LEU A 175 11.52 -21.74 16.34
CA LEU A 175 12.80 -21.41 16.98
C LEU A 175 12.88 -21.86 18.46
N LEU A 176 11.74 -21.97 19.14
CA LEU A 176 11.66 -22.42 20.52
C LEU A 176 11.31 -23.92 20.66
N ASP A 177 11.22 -24.66 19.55
CA ASP A 177 10.81 -26.07 19.49
C ASP A 177 9.47 -26.32 20.20
N LEU A 178 8.53 -25.40 20.01
CA LEU A 178 7.18 -25.52 20.56
C LEU A 178 6.24 -26.21 19.59
N SER A 179 5.28 -26.97 20.11
CA SER A 179 4.36 -27.71 19.26
C SER A 179 3.41 -26.79 18.48
N LEU A 180 3.30 -27.02 17.18
CA LEU A 180 2.37 -26.33 16.28
C LEU A 180 0.87 -26.55 16.59
N ILE A 181 0.54 -27.51 17.45
CA ILE A 181 -0.86 -27.72 17.91
C ILE A 181 -1.44 -26.46 18.57
N HIS A 182 -0.60 -25.68 19.21
CA HIS A 182 -1.00 -24.43 19.87
C HIS A 182 -1.37 -23.32 18.88
N ILE A 183 -1.01 -23.42 17.59
CA ILE A 183 -1.36 -22.44 16.55
C ILE A 183 -2.75 -22.71 15.96
N SER A 184 -3.20 -23.97 15.95
CA SER A 184 -4.43 -24.38 15.27
C SER A 184 -5.67 -24.45 16.16
N GLU A 185 -5.54 -24.34 17.45
CA GLU A 185 -6.59 -24.62 18.43
C GLU A 185 -7.58 -23.50 18.76
N PRO A 186 -7.29 -22.19 18.63
CA PRO A 186 -8.28 -21.19 19.00
C PRO A 186 -9.56 -21.22 18.16
N THR A 187 -9.49 -21.79 16.96
CA THR A 187 -10.64 -21.83 16.04
C THR A 187 -11.51 -23.08 16.20
N ARG A 188 -10.99 -24.17 16.77
CA ARG A 188 -11.76 -25.41 16.95
C ARG A 188 -12.51 -25.49 18.28
N GLN A 189 -12.11 -24.73 19.28
CA GLN A 189 -12.83 -24.67 20.57
C GLN A 189 -14.09 -23.81 20.54
N ALA A 190 -14.34 -23.06 19.48
CA ALA A 190 -15.55 -22.27 19.32
C ALA A 190 -16.72 -23.01 18.66
N GLU A 191 -16.54 -24.29 18.31
CA GLU A 191 -17.56 -25.12 17.64
C GLU A 191 -18.16 -26.22 18.55
N ILE A 192 -18.13 -26.05 19.88
CA ILE A 192 -18.83 -26.94 20.81
C ILE A 192 -19.93 -26.17 21.56
#